data_e8f6f8776d2e29c121d74a7a06a21905
#
_entry.id   e8f6f8776d2e29c121d74a7a06a21905
#
_cell.length_a   1.000
_cell.length_b   1.000
_cell.length_c   1.000
_cell.angle_alpha   90.00
_cell.angle_beta   90.00
_cell.angle_gamma   90.00
#
_symmetry.space_group_name_H-M   'P 1'
#
loop_
_entity.id
_entity.type
_entity.pdbx_description
1 polymer ?
#
loop_
_entity_poly.entity_id
_entity_poly.type
_entity_poly.pdbx_seq_one_letter_code
_entity_poly.pdbx_strand_id
1 'polypeptide(L)'
;MENKENKLNDAYQIIKDLYEKYSTNQYMSERTHQYICNQLPNVLENIRQTHDKNVLRIEEMTMEQDNFISNFLSNNQYFYISSTEKFFFYDGIHYKIISEDDILHHVLTSITRDRNLMSWKQLTKKFIMKRIKEHNLLKSIPESETIQTVLNELIANIFSSKTEAKYFLTVLGDNIFKKNTDVIHFIDPKAKHFIRELNNICQFLIGSNLSSSFKYKYHDNHEYINCRLVKINANIKNENIWVPIINNYILDLICVACHYSIRFNNSDDYVVKHSNDHILRQNVFYLKDIQPIDMVNKFINEYLHINSSSTNAKTILTNQLFTNKDNDKDKSSSVVRATQITWKNMQYLWKKFLDAKELPNIMFLQTLKNLLVERLTDFYNEDMDSFLGICSDHLPVIQQFLQFWGETVSIDDNEIEFEIEEIIILFKQWCETKREIVSTLNDKQILDLISYYYPDIEIEKDKFICKIKCCLWDKQIDIQVALDNLKDTLRLKYYTENNFVSNYERISSPVDGRNISIYDAYNYYCKFFSSMNGKLIVSKSYFEKYIMEILCDYIIDSKYISSDWIIY
;
A
#
# COMPACT_ATOMS: atom_id res chain seq x y z
N MET A 1 -54.59 17.32 -48.13
CA MET A 1 -55.09 18.05 -49.34
C MET A 1 -56.11 19.11 -48.95
N GLU A 2 -57.06 18.83 -48.13
CA GLU A 2 -58.12 19.75 -47.66
C GLU A 2 -57.65 21.11 -47.10
N ASN A 3 -56.53 21.15 -46.37
CA ASN A 3 -56.01 22.38 -45.77
C ASN A 3 -55.29 23.32 -46.80
N LYS A 4 -54.89 22.81 -47.97
CA LYS A 4 -54.35 23.63 -49.07
C LYS A 4 -55.48 24.27 -49.93
N GLU A 5 -56.53 23.55 -50.20
CA GLU A 5 -57.70 24.05 -50.94
C GLU A 5 -58.40 25.16 -50.18
N ASN A 6 -58.61 24.99 -48.87
CA ASN A 6 -59.21 26.02 -48.03
C ASN A 6 -58.38 27.32 -48.01
N LYS A 7 -57.08 27.23 -47.89
CA LYS A 7 -56.17 28.40 -47.91
C LYS A 7 -56.19 29.11 -49.29
N LEU A 8 -56.31 28.37 -50.35
CA LEU A 8 -56.41 28.93 -51.69
C LEU A 8 -57.74 29.66 -51.91
N ASN A 9 -58.87 29.06 -51.49
CA ASN A 9 -60.20 29.65 -51.51
C ASN A 9 -60.31 30.92 -50.67
N ASP A 10 -59.72 30.94 -49.49
CA ASP A 10 -59.65 32.12 -48.65
C ASP A 10 -58.87 33.26 -49.33
N ALA A 11 -57.73 32.94 -49.96
CA ALA A 11 -56.93 33.93 -50.72
C ALA A 11 -57.71 34.50 -51.92
N TYR A 12 -58.43 33.66 -52.66
CA TYR A 12 -59.31 34.13 -53.77
C TYR A 12 -60.39 35.03 -53.25
N GLN A 13 -61.05 34.69 -52.14
CA GLN A 13 -62.10 35.51 -51.57
C GLN A 13 -61.56 36.88 -51.14
N ILE A 14 -60.42 36.95 -50.47
CA ILE A 14 -59.76 38.21 -50.05
C ILE A 14 -59.44 39.06 -51.29
N ILE A 15 -58.88 38.47 -52.32
CA ILE A 15 -58.55 39.21 -53.58
C ILE A 15 -59.85 39.75 -54.20
N LYS A 16 -60.91 38.97 -54.28
CA LYS A 16 -62.23 39.38 -54.82
C LYS A 16 -62.75 40.54 -53.99
N ASP A 17 -62.76 40.43 -52.68
CA ASP A 17 -63.24 41.47 -51.77
C ASP A 17 -62.48 42.79 -51.94
N LEU A 18 -61.17 42.74 -52.18
CA LEU A 18 -60.35 43.93 -52.45
C LEU A 18 -60.73 44.60 -53.78
N TYR A 19 -60.97 43.85 -54.87
CA TYR A 19 -61.45 44.39 -56.15
C TYR A 19 -62.85 44.95 -56.02
N GLU A 20 -63.74 44.30 -55.35
CA GLU A 20 -65.12 44.81 -55.10
C GLU A 20 -65.11 46.10 -54.26
N LYS A 21 -64.32 46.13 -53.22
CA LYS A 21 -64.19 47.28 -52.33
C LYS A 21 -63.68 48.56 -53.00
N TYR A 22 -62.75 48.39 -53.94
CA TYR A 22 -62.17 49.52 -54.67
C TYR A 22 -62.74 49.73 -56.06
N SER A 23 -63.78 49.01 -56.51
CA SER A 23 -64.37 49.06 -57.85
C SER A 23 -64.87 50.47 -58.22
N THR A 24 -65.32 51.26 -57.26
CA THR A 24 -65.88 52.63 -57.48
C THR A 24 -64.80 53.72 -57.59
N ASN A 25 -63.55 53.41 -57.20
CA ASN A 25 -62.44 54.33 -57.23
C ASN A 25 -61.35 53.85 -58.24
N GLN A 26 -61.38 54.48 -59.44
CA GLN A 26 -60.53 54.06 -60.54
C GLN A 26 -58.99 54.03 -60.16
N TYR A 27 -58.54 55.05 -59.42
CA TYR A 27 -57.17 55.10 -58.97
C TYR A 27 -56.83 53.93 -58.04
N MET A 28 -57.64 53.63 -57.08
CA MET A 28 -57.43 52.50 -56.16
C MET A 28 -57.58 51.16 -56.85
N SER A 29 -58.48 51.01 -57.81
CA SER A 29 -58.63 49.77 -58.61
C SER A 29 -57.36 49.48 -59.42
N GLU A 30 -56.79 50.45 -60.10
CA GLU A 30 -55.53 50.32 -60.84
C GLU A 30 -54.38 50.02 -59.91
N ARG A 31 -54.29 50.69 -58.78
CA ARG A 31 -53.30 50.43 -57.75
C ARG A 31 -53.42 49.00 -57.20
N THR A 32 -54.57 48.52 -56.89
CA THR A 32 -54.80 47.15 -56.40
C THR A 32 -54.39 46.12 -57.45
N HIS A 33 -54.74 46.34 -58.71
CA HIS A 33 -54.30 45.48 -59.81
C HIS A 33 -52.75 45.47 -59.94
N GLN A 34 -52.12 46.64 -59.95
CA GLN A 34 -50.72 46.76 -60.07
C GLN A 34 -50.00 46.10 -58.89
N TYR A 35 -50.56 46.24 -57.70
CA TYR A 35 -49.98 45.64 -56.52
C TYR A 35 -50.06 44.10 -56.53
N ILE A 36 -51.25 43.57 -56.81
CA ILE A 36 -51.48 42.12 -56.81
C ILE A 36 -50.75 41.44 -57.96
N CYS A 37 -50.85 41.96 -59.16
CA CYS A 37 -50.36 41.30 -60.37
C CYS A 37 -48.84 41.54 -60.62
N ASN A 38 -48.29 42.71 -60.24
CA ASN A 38 -46.94 43.04 -60.55
C ASN A 38 -46.01 43.08 -59.33
N GLN A 39 -46.48 43.65 -58.18
CA GLN A 39 -45.62 43.80 -57.02
C GLN A 39 -45.60 42.53 -56.12
N LEU A 40 -46.75 41.96 -55.84
CA LEU A 40 -46.86 40.78 -54.96
C LEU A 40 -46.05 39.60 -55.47
N PRO A 41 -46.01 39.21 -56.75
CA PRO A 41 -45.19 38.13 -57.23
C PRO A 41 -43.68 38.40 -57.03
N ASN A 42 -43.26 39.65 -57.26
CA ASN A 42 -41.88 40.05 -57.07
C ASN A 42 -41.45 40.03 -55.58
N VAL A 43 -42.37 40.48 -54.72
CA VAL A 43 -42.12 40.44 -53.27
C VAL A 43 -42.02 39.00 -52.76
N LEU A 44 -42.92 38.12 -53.22
CA LEU A 44 -42.90 36.70 -52.87
C LEU A 44 -41.64 36.02 -53.40
N GLU A 45 -41.20 36.32 -54.62
CA GLU A 45 -39.96 35.77 -55.17
C GLU A 45 -38.73 36.25 -54.39
N ASN A 46 -38.68 37.51 -53.96
CA ASN A 46 -37.63 38.03 -53.13
C ASN A 46 -37.60 37.35 -51.74
N ILE A 47 -38.80 37.11 -51.14
CA ILE A 47 -38.93 36.38 -49.87
C ILE A 47 -38.44 34.94 -50.07
N ARG A 48 -38.82 34.26 -51.15
CA ARG A 48 -38.37 32.91 -51.48
C ARG A 48 -36.83 32.86 -51.60
N GLN A 49 -36.25 33.75 -52.40
CA GLN A 49 -34.80 33.81 -52.61
C GLN A 49 -34.05 34.12 -51.30
N THR A 50 -34.62 35.00 -50.47
CA THR A 50 -34.04 35.30 -49.16
C THR A 50 -34.11 34.11 -48.23
N HIS A 51 -35.27 33.42 -48.23
CA HIS A 51 -35.44 32.17 -47.45
C HIS A 51 -34.47 31.09 -47.92
N ASP A 52 -34.37 30.83 -49.21
CA ASP A 52 -33.48 29.81 -49.79
C ASP A 52 -32.02 30.12 -49.47
N LYS A 53 -31.60 31.38 -49.60
CA LYS A 53 -30.24 31.83 -49.18
C LYS A 53 -29.99 31.63 -47.69
N ASN A 54 -30.97 31.90 -46.83
CA ASN A 54 -30.86 31.69 -45.40
C ASN A 54 -30.75 30.21 -45.06
N VAL A 55 -31.52 29.35 -45.71
CA VAL A 55 -31.44 27.90 -45.55
C VAL A 55 -30.09 27.38 -45.91
N LEU A 56 -29.58 27.73 -47.13
CA LEU A 56 -28.23 27.34 -47.55
C LEU A 56 -27.15 27.83 -46.60
N ARG A 57 -27.25 29.08 -46.14
CA ARG A 57 -26.30 29.62 -45.15
C ARG A 57 -26.33 28.88 -43.81
N ILE A 58 -27.52 28.46 -43.33
CA ILE A 58 -27.65 27.67 -42.13
C ILE A 58 -27.02 26.29 -42.33
N GLU A 59 -27.28 25.64 -43.47
CA GLU A 59 -26.69 24.33 -43.80
C GLU A 59 -25.14 24.40 -43.86
N GLU A 60 -24.60 25.40 -44.56
CA GLU A 60 -23.14 25.65 -44.64
C GLU A 60 -22.53 25.87 -43.25
N MET A 61 -23.15 26.72 -42.44
CA MET A 61 -22.70 27.01 -41.05
C MET A 61 -22.79 25.77 -40.15
N THR A 62 -23.78 24.92 -40.35
CA THR A 62 -23.91 23.67 -39.58
C THR A 62 -22.80 22.70 -39.97
N MET A 63 -22.49 22.56 -41.27
CA MET A 63 -21.37 21.73 -41.74
C MET A 63 -20.01 22.24 -41.23
N GLU A 64 -19.81 23.55 -41.26
CA GLU A 64 -18.57 24.16 -40.71
C GLU A 64 -18.45 23.92 -39.19
N GLN A 65 -19.57 24.04 -38.46
CA GLN A 65 -19.62 23.77 -37.05
C GLN A 65 -19.28 22.32 -36.71
N ASP A 66 -19.88 21.36 -37.41
CA ASP A 66 -19.63 19.92 -37.20
C ASP A 66 -18.15 19.58 -37.55
N ASN A 67 -17.61 20.12 -38.62
CA ASN A 67 -16.20 19.96 -38.98
C ASN A 67 -15.28 20.53 -37.91
N PHE A 68 -15.56 21.72 -37.40
CA PHE A 68 -14.79 22.35 -36.35
C PHE A 68 -14.83 21.53 -35.08
N ILE A 69 -16.01 21.09 -34.64
CA ILE A 69 -16.20 20.27 -33.42
C ILE A 69 -15.39 18.97 -33.56
N SER A 70 -15.48 18.29 -34.70
CA SER A 70 -14.77 17.03 -34.95
C SER A 70 -13.27 17.23 -34.92
N ASN A 71 -12.75 18.26 -35.59
CA ASN A 71 -11.33 18.59 -35.61
C ASN A 71 -10.82 19.04 -34.23
N PHE A 72 -11.59 19.83 -33.48
CA PHE A 72 -11.23 20.27 -32.15
C PHE A 72 -11.11 19.09 -31.18
N LEU A 73 -12.08 18.16 -31.19
CA LEU A 73 -12.10 17.00 -30.30
C LEU A 73 -11.10 15.93 -30.72
N SER A 74 -10.75 15.80 -32.00
CA SER A 74 -9.70 14.88 -32.45
C SER A 74 -8.30 15.34 -32.04
N ASN A 75 -8.08 16.67 -32.03
CA ASN A 75 -6.79 17.26 -31.64
C ASN A 75 -6.63 17.42 -30.13
N ASN A 76 -7.73 17.37 -29.36
CA ASN A 76 -7.74 17.60 -27.92
C ASN A 76 -8.58 16.53 -27.23
N GLN A 77 -7.92 15.61 -26.55
CA GLN A 77 -8.56 14.48 -25.87
C GLN A 77 -9.04 14.89 -24.48
N TYR A 78 -10.28 15.38 -24.40
CA TYR A 78 -10.95 15.70 -23.15
C TYR A 78 -11.90 14.59 -22.74
N PHE A 79 -11.96 14.32 -21.44
CA PHE A 79 -12.83 13.34 -20.82
C PHE A 79 -13.56 13.91 -19.62
N TYR A 80 -14.65 13.28 -19.23
CA TYR A 80 -15.46 13.68 -18.10
C TYR A 80 -15.93 12.49 -17.27
N ILE A 81 -15.98 12.66 -15.97
CA ILE A 81 -16.55 11.70 -15.01
C ILE A 81 -17.75 12.35 -14.33
N SER A 82 -18.94 11.80 -14.57
CA SER A 82 -20.19 12.34 -14.04
C SER A 82 -20.37 12.17 -12.53
N SER A 83 -19.79 11.12 -11.94
CA SER A 83 -19.86 10.85 -10.49
C SER A 83 -19.16 11.90 -9.63
N THR A 84 -18.07 12.48 -10.14
CA THR A 84 -17.24 13.48 -9.43
C THR A 84 -17.27 14.85 -10.08
N GLU A 85 -17.98 14.99 -11.22
CA GLU A 85 -18.09 16.20 -12.04
C GLU A 85 -16.73 16.78 -12.46
N LYS A 86 -15.72 15.92 -12.62
CA LYS A 86 -14.34 16.31 -12.97
C LYS A 86 -14.07 16.12 -14.44
N PHE A 87 -13.29 17.07 -14.97
CA PHE A 87 -12.79 17.02 -16.33
C PHE A 87 -11.32 16.59 -16.34
N PHE A 88 -10.95 15.88 -17.39
CA PHE A 88 -9.61 15.37 -17.60
C PHE A 88 -9.14 15.68 -19.02
N PHE A 89 -7.85 15.87 -19.15
CA PHE A 89 -7.17 16.07 -20.44
C PHE A 89 -6.09 15.00 -20.59
N TYR A 90 -5.96 14.47 -21.79
CA TYR A 90 -4.89 13.54 -22.15
C TYR A 90 -3.99 14.18 -23.21
N ASP A 91 -2.70 14.30 -22.90
CA ASP A 91 -1.71 14.94 -23.79
C ASP A 91 -1.03 13.95 -24.76
N GLY A 92 -1.45 12.69 -24.78
CA GLY A 92 -0.86 11.59 -25.55
C GLY A 92 0.10 10.73 -24.73
N ILE A 93 0.53 11.20 -23.54
CA ILE A 93 1.44 10.49 -22.63
C ILE A 93 0.81 10.36 -21.24
N HIS A 94 0.25 11.44 -20.69
CA HIS A 94 -0.27 11.50 -19.34
C HIS A 94 -1.69 12.08 -19.27
N TYR A 95 -2.51 11.51 -18.38
CA TYR A 95 -3.81 12.06 -18.01
C TYR A 95 -3.65 13.09 -16.90
N LYS A 96 -4.34 14.24 -17.04
CA LYS A 96 -4.29 15.36 -16.08
C LYS A 96 -5.70 15.85 -15.76
N ILE A 97 -5.91 16.33 -14.54
CA ILE A 97 -7.13 17.03 -14.17
C ILE A 97 -7.08 18.43 -14.81
N ILE A 98 -8.20 18.87 -15.35
CA ILE A 98 -8.34 20.22 -15.93
C ILE A 98 -9.65 20.84 -15.42
N SER A 99 -9.68 22.16 -15.30
CA SER A 99 -10.90 22.88 -14.95
C SER A 99 -11.83 23.07 -16.15
N GLU A 100 -13.14 23.21 -15.90
CA GLU A 100 -14.11 23.53 -16.96
C GLU A 100 -13.77 24.88 -17.60
N ASP A 101 -13.29 25.85 -16.81
CA ASP A 101 -12.94 27.18 -17.30
C ASP A 101 -11.76 27.15 -18.27
N ASP A 102 -10.74 26.33 -18.01
CA ASP A 102 -9.61 26.17 -18.94
C ASP A 102 -10.05 25.56 -20.27
N ILE A 103 -10.93 24.57 -20.25
CA ILE A 103 -11.52 24.00 -21.46
C ILE A 103 -12.30 25.05 -22.22
N LEU A 104 -13.16 25.81 -21.53
CA LEU A 104 -13.94 26.87 -22.12
C LEU A 104 -13.06 27.96 -22.74
N HIS A 105 -12.00 28.37 -22.05
CA HIS A 105 -11.03 29.32 -22.59
C HIS A 105 -10.38 28.78 -23.86
N HIS A 106 -9.95 27.52 -23.88
CA HIS A 106 -9.35 26.90 -25.05
C HIS A 106 -10.33 26.82 -26.24
N VAL A 107 -11.57 26.38 -26.01
CA VAL A 107 -12.64 26.33 -27.01
C VAL A 107 -12.89 27.72 -27.59
N LEU A 108 -13.08 28.72 -26.73
CA LEU A 108 -13.41 30.09 -27.16
C LEU A 108 -12.23 30.75 -27.92
N THR A 109 -11.02 30.47 -27.53
CA THR A 109 -9.80 30.95 -28.21
C THR A 109 -9.68 30.31 -29.61
N SER A 110 -9.95 29.00 -29.71
CA SER A 110 -9.91 28.28 -30.99
C SER A 110 -10.98 28.80 -31.98
N ILE A 111 -12.24 29.00 -31.48
CA ILE A 111 -13.30 29.60 -32.32
C ILE A 111 -12.97 31.03 -32.76
N THR A 112 -12.29 31.80 -31.89
CA THR A 112 -11.92 33.19 -32.23
C THR A 112 -10.86 33.24 -33.31
N ARG A 113 -9.97 32.25 -33.40
CA ARG A 113 -8.99 32.11 -34.49
C ARG A 113 -9.70 31.75 -35.81
N ASP A 114 -10.70 30.90 -35.78
CA ASP A 114 -11.54 30.53 -36.90
C ASP A 114 -12.77 31.48 -36.98
N ARG A 115 -12.58 32.60 -37.70
CA ARG A 115 -13.56 33.70 -37.75
C ARG A 115 -14.93 33.31 -38.29
N ASN A 116 -15.06 32.20 -39.01
CA ASN A 116 -16.29 31.77 -39.66
C ASN A 116 -17.41 31.46 -38.65
N LEU A 117 -17.05 30.92 -37.50
CA LEU A 117 -17.99 30.51 -36.46
C LEU A 117 -18.28 31.58 -35.38
N MET A 118 -17.81 32.81 -35.56
CA MET A 118 -18.00 33.87 -34.56
C MET A 118 -19.46 34.14 -34.20
N SER A 119 -20.35 34.09 -35.19
CA SER A 119 -21.79 34.28 -34.97
C SER A 119 -22.45 33.12 -34.17
N TRP A 120 -21.88 31.92 -34.23
CA TRP A 120 -22.35 30.72 -33.55
C TRP A 120 -21.51 30.30 -32.35
N LYS A 121 -20.63 31.19 -31.89
CA LYS A 121 -19.65 30.94 -30.83
C LYS A 121 -20.25 30.26 -29.59
N GLN A 122 -21.38 30.77 -29.08
CA GLN A 122 -22.03 30.25 -27.89
C GLN A 122 -22.70 28.89 -28.14
N LEU A 123 -23.22 28.67 -29.33
CA LEU A 123 -23.86 27.42 -29.73
C LEU A 123 -22.80 26.32 -29.87
N THR A 124 -21.71 26.61 -30.58
CA THR A 124 -20.56 25.71 -30.78
C THR A 124 -19.92 25.30 -29.46
N LYS A 125 -19.72 26.27 -28.55
CA LYS A 125 -19.25 26.02 -27.18
C LYS A 125 -20.14 24.98 -26.47
N LYS A 126 -21.48 25.17 -26.50
CA LYS A 126 -22.42 24.25 -25.84
C LYS A 126 -22.33 22.83 -26.43
N PHE A 127 -22.21 22.70 -27.75
CA PHE A 127 -22.09 21.40 -28.39
C PHE A 127 -20.77 20.70 -28.05
N ILE A 128 -19.64 21.41 -28.04
CA ILE A 128 -18.35 20.85 -27.63
C ILE A 128 -18.41 20.38 -26.18
N MET A 129 -18.88 21.20 -25.25
CA MET A 129 -18.99 20.81 -23.84
C MET A 129 -19.93 19.60 -23.65
N LYS A 130 -21.02 19.53 -24.41
CA LYS A 130 -21.90 18.35 -24.38
C LYS A 130 -21.16 17.10 -24.86
N ARG A 131 -20.43 17.18 -25.96
CA ARG A 131 -19.63 16.05 -26.50
C ARG A 131 -18.53 15.61 -25.52
N ILE A 132 -17.83 16.57 -24.88
CA ILE A 132 -16.82 16.25 -23.85
C ILE A 132 -17.46 15.50 -22.69
N LYS A 133 -18.66 15.92 -22.22
CA LYS A 133 -19.38 15.24 -21.12
C LYS A 133 -19.87 13.83 -21.50
N GLU A 134 -19.96 13.51 -22.77
CA GLU A 134 -20.28 12.17 -23.30
C GLU A 134 -19.03 11.26 -23.34
N HIS A 135 -17.82 11.83 -23.34
CA HIS A 135 -16.57 11.08 -23.38
C HIS A 135 -16.13 10.67 -21.96
N ASN A 136 -16.40 9.43 -21.60
CA ASN A 136 -16.05 8.89 -20.27
C ASN A 136 -14.58 8.49 -20.21
N LEU A 137 -13.83 9.01 -19.20
CA LEU A 137 -12.42 8.70 -18.95
C LEU A 137 -12.15 7.19 -18.84
N LEU A 138 -13.03 6.44 -18.18
CA LEU A 138 -12.85 5.01 -17.95
C LEU A 138 -12.92 4.15 -19.22
N LYS A 139 -13.40 4.74 -20.33
CA LYS A 139 -13.44 4.11 -21.66
C LYS A 139 -12.32 4.63 -22.58
N SER A 140 -11.43 5.46 -22.07
CA SER A 140 -10.29 5.96 -22.84
C SER A 140 -9.35 4.81 -23.22
N ILE A 141 -8.65 4.97 -24.32
CA ILE A 141 -7.61 4.04 -24.78
C ILE A 141 -6.26 4.76 -24.64
N PRO A 142 -5.47 4.41 -23.61
CA PRO A 142 -4.15 5.00 -23.43
C PRO A 142 -3.20 4.62 -24.57
N GLU A 143 -2.33 5.53 -24.95
CA GLU A 143 -1.27 5.26 -25.91
C GLU A 143 -0.24 4.25 -25.35
N SER A 144 0.51 3.66 -26.26
CA SER A 144 1.51 2.64 -25.91
C SER A 144 2.56 3.14 -24.92
N GLU A 145 2.95 4.41 -25.02
CA GLU A 145 3.93 5.04 -24.13
C GLU A 145 3.40 5.14 -22.70
N THR A 146 2.16 5.60 -22.51
CA THR A 146 1.49 5.64 -21.21
C THR A 146 1.44 4.24 -20.57
N ILE A 147 1.04 3.24 -21.35
CA ILE A 147 0.95 1.84 -20.88
C ILE A 147 2.33 1.34 -20.44
N GLN A 148 3.39 1.58 -21.23
CA GLN A 148 4.73 1.11 -20.88
C GLN A 148 5.28 1.85 -19.66
N THR A 149 5.05 3.14 -19.53
CA THR A 149 5.46 3.93 -18.36
C THR A 149 4.84 3.37 -17.08
N VAL A 150 3.53 3.16 -17.05
CA VAL A 150 2.84 2.55 -15.89
C VAL A 150 3.39 1.16 -15.57
N LEU A 151 3.60 0.31 -16.57
CA LEU A 151 4.14 -1.02 -16.35
C LEU A 151 5.57 -0.99 -15.81
N ASN A 152 6.43 -0.13 -16.35
CA ASN A 152 7.82 -0.02 -15.91
C ASN A 152 7.92 0.45 -14.46
N GLU A 153 7.13 1.43 -14.06
CA GLU A 153 7.07 1.91 -12.68
C GLU A 153 6.59 0.81 -11.70
N LEU A 154 5.61 0.02 -12.10
CA LEU A 154 5.10 -1.08 -11.28
C LEU A 154 6.08 -2.24 -11.18
N ILE A 155 6.76 -2.61 -12.29
CA ILE A 155 7.70 -3.74 -12.31
C ILE A 155 8.97 -3.42 -11.51
N ALA A 156 9.49 -2.22 -11.63
CA ALA A 156 10.72 -1.84 -10.91
C ALA A 156 10.57 -1.97 -9.38
N ASN A 157 9.38 -1.78 -8.87
CA ASN A 157 9.16 -1.50 -7.44
C ASN A 157 8.21 -2.49 -6.74
N ILE A 158 7.16 -2.93 -7.42
CA ILE A 158 6.01 -3.60 -6.78
C ILE A 158 5.85 -5.06 -7.25
N PHE A 159 6.09 -5.36 -8.52
CA PHE A 159 5.90 -6.67 -9.11
C PHE A 159 7.20 -7.25 -9.65
N SER A 160 7.30 -8.58 -9.68
CA SER A 160 8.49 -9.27 -10.20
C SER A 160 8.45 -9.43 -11.73
N SER A 161 7.27 -9.35 -12.34
CA SER A 161 7.10 -9.54 -13.77
C SER A 161 6.05 -8.61 -14.38
N LYS A 162 6.16 -8.43 -15.71
CA LYS A 162 5.19 -7.67 -16.50
C LYS A 162 3.81 -8.32 -16.52
N THR A 163 3.77 -9.65 -16.45
CA THR A 163 2.53 -10.42 -16.44
C THR A 163 1.78 -10.26 -15.12
N GLU A 164 2.49 -10.24 -13.98
CA GLU A 164 1.92 -9.94 -12.66
C GLU A 164 1.36 -8.51 -12.58
N ALA A 165 2.11 -7.51 -13.07
CA ALA A 165 1.65 -6.13 -13.10
C ALA A 165 0.38 -5.95 -13.96
N LYS A 166 0.32 -6.59 -15.14
CA LYS A 166 -0.89 -6.58 -15.99
C LYS A 166 -2.07 -7.27 -15.34
N TYR A 167 -1.84 -8.40 -14.67
CA TYR A 167 -2.88 -9.08 -13.90
C TYR A 167 -3.45 -8.17 -12.82
N PHE A 168 -2.60 -7.58 -12.00
CA PHE A 168 -3.01 -6.64 -10.95
C PHE A 168 -3.82 -5.46 -11.52
N LEU A 169 -3.34 -4.82 -12.57
CA LEU A 169 -4.06 -3.73 -13.24
C LEU A 169 -5.43 -4.19 -13.75
N THR A 170 -5.53 -5.40 -14.32
CA THR A 170 -6.81 -5.95 -14.76
C THR A 170 -7.77 -6.15 -13.59
N VAL A 171 -7.28 -6.64 -12.43
CA VAL A 171 -8.08 -6.76 -11.19
C VAL A 171 -8.60 -5.40 -10.72
N LEU A 172 -7.74 -4.36 -10.74
CA LEU A 172 -8.18 -2.99 -10.39
C LEU A 172 -9.30 -2.50 -11.31
N GLY A 173 -9.14 -2.70 -12.62
CA GLY A 173 -10.16 -2.33 -13.60
C GLY A 173 -11.46 -3.12 -13.43
N ASP A 174 -11.39 -4.42 -13.13
CA ASP A 174 -12.56 -5.25 -12.83
C ASP A 174 -13.32 -4.73 -11.61
N ASN A 175 -12.62 -4.30 -10.57
CA ASN A 175 -13.22 -3.69 -9.39
C ASN A 175 -13.90 -2.36 -9.71
N ILE A 176 -13.27 -1.49 -10.51
CA ILE A 176 -13.86 -0.21 -10.95
C ILE A 176 -15.16 -0.45 -11.73
N PHE A 177 -15.18 -1.43 -12.62
CA PHE A 177 -16.35 -1.80 -13.41
C PHE A 177 -17.32 -2.75 -12.70
N LYS A 178 -16.99 -3.18 -11.46
CA LYS A 178 -17.78 -4.14 -10.67
C LYS A 178 -18.04 -5.46 -11.41
N LYS A 179 -17.01 -5.95 -12.10
CA LYS A 179 -17.02 -7.28 -12.73
C LYS A 179 -16.67 -8.35 -11.71
N ASN A 180 -17.19 -9.57 -11.90
CA ASN A 180 -16.84 -10.74 -11.08
C ASN A 180 -16.93 -10.47 -9.58
N THR A 181 -18.08 -10.01 -9.10
CA THR A 181 -18.32 -9.61 -7.70
C THR A 181 -18.08 -10.73 -6.69
N ASP A 182 -18.14 -11.98 -7.13
CA ASP A 182 -17.97 -13.16 -6.29
C ASP A 182 -16.49 -13.60 -6.17
N VAL A 183 -15.62 -13.06 -7.02
CA VAL A 183 -14.19 -13.37 -6.99
C VAL A 183 -13.48 -12.54 -5.93
N ILE A 184 -12.68 -13.22 -5.12
CA ILE A 184 -11.91 -12.64 -4.03
C ILE A 184 -10.43 -12.74 -4.36
N HIS A 185 -9.74 -11.62 -4.24
CA HIS A 185 -8.30 -11.56 -4.47
C HIS A 185 -7.56 -11.41 -3.13
N PHE A 186 -6.86 -12.48 -2.73
CA PHE A 186 -5.99 -12.42 -1.55
C PHE A 186 -4.67 -11.73 -1.88
N ILE A 187 -4.29 -10.81 -1.01
CA ILE A 187 -3.09 -10.01 -1.13
C ILE A 187 -2.36 -9.96 0.23
N ASP A 188 -1.03 -9.85 0.21
CA ASP A 188 -0.23 -9.75 1.44
C ASP A 188 -0.71 -8.56 2.30
N PRO A 189 -0.94 -8.74 3.61
CA PRO A 189 -1.29 -7.67 4.55
C PRO A 189 -0.36 -6.46 4.51
N LYS A 190 0.92 -6.63 4.14
CA LYS A 190 1.90 -5.55 3.97
C LYS A 190 1.49 -4.54 2.89
N ALA A 191 0.71 -4.98 1.89
CA ALA A 191 0.19 -4.10 0.84
C ALA A 191 -1.05 -3.29 1.25
N LYS A 192 -1.57 -3.49 2.47
CA LYS A 192 -2.83 -2.87 2.93
C LYS A 192 -2.81 -1.34 2.84
N HIS A 193 -1.70 -0.71 3.21
CA HIS A 193 -1.58 0.74 3.17
C HIS A 193 -1.57 1.26 1.73
N PHE A 194 -0.76 0.68 0.87
CA PHE A 194 -0.71 0.98 -0.57
C PHE A 194 -2.10 0.87 -1.24
N ILE A 195 -2.80 -0.24 -1.03
CA ILE A 195 -4.13 -0.45 -1.62
C ILE A 195 -5.15 0.55 -1.07
N ARG A 196 -5.07 0.91 0.21
CA ARG A 196 -5.96 1.91 0.81
C ARG A 196 -5.75 3.28 0.19
N GLU A 197 -4.50 3.71 0.01
CA GLU A 197 -4.20 5.01 -0.60
C GLU A 197 -4.62 5.05 -2.07
N LEU A 198 -4.34 3.99 -2.84
CA LEU A 198 -4.87 3.86 -4.22
C LEU A 198 -6.39 4.00 -4.25
N ASN A 199 -7.10 3.33 -3.33
CA ASN A 199 -8.55 3.37 -3.27
C ASN A 199 -9.09 4.76 -2.89
N ASN A 200 -8.48 5.43 -1.91
CA ASN A 200 -8.87 6.76 -1.46
C ASN A 200 -8.80 7.77 -2.62
N ILE A 201 -7.69 7.76 -3.34
CA ILE A 201 -7.48 8.68 -4.46
C ILE A 201 -8.40 8.32 -5.64
N CYS A 202 -8.57 7.04 -5.94
CA CYS A 202 -9.49 6.59 -6.97
C CYS A 202 -10.94 7.04 -6.66
N GLN A 203 -11.37 6.88 -5.42
CA GLN A 203 -12.70 7.31 -4.98
C GLN A 203 -12.87 8.83 -5.08
N PHE A 204 -11.84 9.60 -4.74
CA PHE A 204 -11.84 11.05 -4.89
C PHE A 204 -11.88 11.50 -6.36
N LEU A 205 -11.16 10.81 -7.25
CA LEU A 205 -11.03 11.18 -8.67
C LEU A 205 -12.23 10.73 -9.52
N ILE A 206 -12.65 9.48 -9.36
CA ILE A 206 -13.65 8.86 -10.25
C ILE A 206 -14.90 8.35 -9.52
N GLY A 207 -14.95 8.44 -8.18
CA GLY A 207 -16.10 8.00 -7.40
C GLY A 207 -16.31 6.48 -7.35
N SER A 208 -15.30 5.68 -7.72
CA SER A 208 -15.38 4.22 -7.75
C SER A 208 -14.38 3.58 -6.78
N ASN A 209 -14.75 2.41 -6.24
CA ASN A 209 -13.89 1.61 -5.38
C ASN A 209 -13.09 0.60 -6.23
N LEU A 210 -11.77 0.63 -6.12
CA LEU A 210 -10.88 -0.30 -6.83
C LEU A 210 -10.42 -1.49 -5.98
N SER A 211 -10.75 -1.52 -4.69
CA SER A 211 -10.27 -2.51 -3.73
C SER A 211 -11.33 -3.49 -3.23
N SER A 212 -12.53 -3.50 -3.81
CA SER A 212 -13.68 -4.26 -3.31
C SER A 212 -13.42 -5.76 -3.22
N SER A 213 -12.70 -6.34 -4.17
CA SER A 213 -12.38 -7.77 -4.19
C SER A 213 -11.16 -8.15 -3.33
N PHE A 214 -10.33 -7.18 -2.88
CA PHE A 214 -9.12 -7.49 -2.13
C PHE A 214 -9.43 -7.88 -0.68
N LYS A 215 -8.81 -8.97 -0.24
CA LYS A 215 -8.85 -9.47 1.14
C LYS A 215 -7.43 -9.77 1.62
N TYR A 216 -7.19 -9.52 2.92
CA TYR A 216 -5.88 -9.72 3.56
C TYR A 216 -5.84 -10.96 4.46
N LYS A 217 -7.00 -11.55 4.72
CA LYS A 217 -7.17 -12.79 5.47
C LYS A 217 -8.46 -13.50 5.04
N TYR A 218 -8.47 -14.80 5.23
CA TYR A 218 -9.63 -15.64 4.94
C TYR A 218 -10.72 -15.46 6.01
N HIS A 219 -11.97 -15.57 5.57
CA HIS A 219 -13.15 -15.61 6.43
C HIS A 219 -13.99 -16.85 6.06
N ASP A 220 -14.77 -17.38 6.99
CA ASP A 220 -15.52 -18.63 6.83
C ASP A 220 -16.54 -18.65 5.68
N ASN A 221 -16.96 -17.49 5.22
CA ASN A 221 -17.89 -17.35 4.10
C ASN A 221 -17.21 -17.36 2.72
N HIS A 222 -15.91 -17.57 2.66
CA HIS A 222 -15.17 -17.61 1.41
C HIS A 222 -14.95 -19.05 0.94
N GLU A 223 -15.36 -19.35 -0.27
CA GLU A 223 -15.06 -20.63 -0.92
C GLU A 223 -13.77 -20.52 -1.74
N TYR A 224 -12.87 -21.49 -1.64
CA TYR A 224 -11.59 -21.49 -2.35
C TYR A 224 -11.73 -21.37 -3.87
N ILE A 225 -12.80 -21.91 -4.44
CA ILE A 225 -13.08 -21.82 -5.88
C ILE A 225 -13.17 -20.37 -6.37
N ASN A 226 -13.63 -19.46 -5.50
CA ASN A 226 -13.78 -18.04 -5.78
C ASN A 226 -12.53 -17.22 -5.41
N CYS A 227 -11.50 -17.87 -4.84
CA CYS A 227 -10.29 -17.19 -4.35
C CYS A 227 -9.19 -17.16 -5.40
N ARG A 228 -8.50 -16.03 -5.50
CA ARG A 228 -7.33 -15.79 -6.35
C ARG A 228 -6.22 -15.18 -5.52
N LEU A 229 -4.98 -15.45 -5.88
CA LEU A 229 -3.82 -14.84 -5.21
C LEU A 229 -3.26 -13.70 -6.06
N VAL A 230 -2.91 -12.60 -5.40
CA VAL A 230 -2.19 -11.47 -5.99
C VAL A 230 -0.85 -11.36 -5.28
N LYS A 231 0.23 -11.69 -5.99
CA LYS A 231 1.58 -11.60 -5.46
C LYS A 231 2.08 -10.16 -5.59
N ILE A 232 2.64 -9.63 -4.51
CA ILE A 232 3.28 -8.30 -4.44
C ILE A 232 4.61 -8.46 -3.72
N ASN A 233 5.63 -7.72 -4.15
CA ASN A 233 6.94 -7.74 -3.54
C ASN A 233 6.89 -7.24 -2.07
N ALA A 234 7.67 -7.87 -1.20
CA ALA A 234 7.70 -7.53 0.23
C ALA A 234 8.10 -6.06 0.53
N ASN A 235 8.80 -5.42 -0.40
CA ASN A 235 9.23 -4.03 -0.31
C ASN A 235 8.06 -3.02 -0.29
N ILE A 236 6.84 -3.45 -0.61
CA ILE A 236 5.62 -2.63 -0.58
C ILE A 236 5.35 -2.01 0.81
N LYS A 237 5.94 -2.55 1.88
CA LYS A 237 5.88 -1.97 3.22
C LYS A 237 6.52 -0.57 3.28
N ASN A 238 7.51 -0.30 2.42
CA ASN A 238 8.19 0.99 2.37
C ASN A 238 7.42 2.00 1.50
N GLU A 239 6.85 3.00 2.13
CA GLU A 239 6.06 4.04 1.48
C GLU A 239 6.85 4.85 0.44
N ASN A 240 8.16 5.05 0.66
CA ASN A 240 9.01 5.78 -0.28
C ASN A 240 9.07 5.16 -1.68
N ILE A 241 8.69 3.89 -1.81
CA ILE A 241 8.69 3.17 -3.08
C ILE A 241 7.45 3.50 -3.92
N TRP A 242 6.27 3.53 -3.32
CA TRP A 242 5.02 3.62 -4.05
C TRP A 242 4.34 4.99 -3.99
N VAL A 243 4.66 5.85 -2.99
CA VAL A 243 4.10 7.21 -2.91
C VAL A 243 4.43 8.03 -4.16
N PRO A 244 5.66 8.03 -4.72
CA PRO A 244 5.96 8.73 -5.97
C PRO A 244 5.16 8.20 -7.16
N ILE A 245 4.92 6.87 -7.23
CA ILE A 245 4.14 6.24 -8.29
C ILE A 245 2.69 6.74 -8.24
N ILE A 246 2.09 6.75 -7.06
CA ILE A 246 0.73 7.25 -6.87
C ILE A 246 0.65 8.73 -7.24
N ASN A 247 1.54 9.56 -6.72
CA ASN A 247 1.47 11.00 -6.93
C ASN A 247 1.63 11.40 -8.40
N ASN A 248 2.47 10.70 -9.14
CA ASN A 248 2.79 11.08 -10.52
C ASN A 248 1.92 10.37 -11.56
N TYR A 249 1.47 9.13 -11.31
CA TYR A 249 0.90 8.27 -12.34
C TYR A 249 -0.48 7.69 -12.01
N ILE A 250 -1.15 8.16 -10.96
CA ILE A 250 -2.42 7.56 -10.53
C ILE A 250 -3.50 7.57 -11.60
N LEU A 251 -3.66 8.65 -12.36
CA LEU A 251 -4.64 8.74 -13.44
C LEU A 251 -4.28 7.78 -14.59
N ASP A 252 -3.02 7.73 -14.97
CA ASP A 252 -2.51 6.82 -16.00
C ASP A 252 -2.75 5.37 -15.57
N LEU A 253 -2.46 5.05 -14.30
CA LEU A 253 -2.68 3.73 -13.72
C LEU A 253 -4.16 3.32 -13.77
N ILE A 254 -5.07 4.21 -13.38
CA ILE A 254 -6.53 3.97 -13.43
C ILE A 254 -6.98 3.76 -14.88
N CYS A 255 -6.54 4.59 -15.82
CA CYS A 255 -6.92 4.48 -17.23
C CYS A 255 -6.38 3.18 -17.86
N VAL A 256 -5.13 2.82 -17.57
CA VAL A 256 -4.52 1.55 -18.03
C VAL A 256 -5.21 0.34 -17.40
N ALA A 257 -5.58 0.41 -16.11
CA ALA A 257 -6.35 -0.64 -15.44
C ALA A 257 -7.72 -0.86 -16.12
N CYS A 258 -8.45 0.21 -16.37
CA CYS A 258 -9.73 0.15 -17.08
C CYS A 258 -9.56 -0.39 -18.50
N HIS A 259 -8.53 0.07 -19.23
CA HIS A 259 -8.22 -0.43 -20.57
C HIS A 259 -7.96 -1.94 -20.57
N TYR A 260 -7.16 -2.46 -19.63
CA TYR A 260 -6.89 -3.89 -19.55
C TYR A 260 -8.11 -4.71 -19.19
N SER A 261 -8.93 -4.24 -18.23
CA SER A 261 -10.19 -4.92 -17.91
C SER A 261 -11.14 -4.98 -19.12
N ILE A 262 -11.25 -3.92 -19.90
CA ILE A 262 -12.07 -3.92 -21.13
C ILE A 262 -11.47 -4.86 -22.17
N ARG A 263 -10.14 -4.76 -22.42
CA ARG A 263 -9.43 -5.52 -23.45
C ARG A 263 -9.45 -7.01 -23.22
N PHE A 264 -9.26 -7.45 -21.97
CA PHE A 264 -9.14 -8.86 -21.61
C PHE A 264 -10.43 -9.46 -21.08
N ASN A 265 -11.51 -8.69 -21.05
CA ASN A 265 -12.82 -9.01 -20.48
C ASN A 265 -12.81 -9.05 -18.94
N ASN A 266 -11.88 -9.78 -18.31
CA ASN A 266 -11.67 -9.81 -16.86
C ASN A 266 -10.27 -10.40 -16.52
N SER A 267 -9.92 -10.37 -15.24
CA SER A 267 -8.63 -10.83 -14.73
C SER A 267 -8.41 -12.35 -14.90
N ASP A 268 -9.44 -13.18 -14.72
CA ASP A 268 -9.35 -14.63 -14.95
C ASP A 268 -9.10 -14.95 -16.44
N ASP A 269 -9.84 -14.28 -17.34
CA ASP A 269 -9.65 -14.42 -18.78
C ASP A 269 -8.26 -13.96 -19.23
N TYR A 270 -7.72 -12.90 -18.62
CA TYR A 270 -6.34 -12.50 -18.87
C TYR A 270 -5.35 -13.64 -18.58
N VAL A 271 -5.45 -14.26 -17.39
CA VAL A 271 -4.54 -15.34 -16.99
C VAL A 271 -4.70 -16.59 -17.86
N VAL A 272 -5.94 -16.93 -18.23
CA VAL A 272 -6.24 -18.18 -18.95
C VAL A 272 -5.99 -18.06 -20.46
N LYS A 273 -6.39 -16.94 -21.07
CA LYS A 273 -6.45 -16.80 -22.54
C LYS A 273 -5.37 -15.89 -23.12
N HIS A 274 -4.85 -14.94 -22.32
CA HIS A 274 -3.97 -13.89 -22.83
C HIS A 274 -2.55 -13.92 -22.25
N SER A 275 -2.34 -14.68 -21.16
CA SER A 275 -1.01 -14.86 -20.57
C SER A 275 -0.47 -16.26 -20.90
N ASN A 276 0.78 -16.30 -21.38
CA ASN A 276 1.51 -17.57 -21.57
C ASN A 276 2.36 -17.91 -20.33
N ASP A 277 2.18 -17.20 -19.22
CA ASP A 277 2.94 -17.35 -17.99
C ASP A 277 2.30 -18.45 -17.13
N HIS A 278 2.89 -19.64 -17.17
CA HIS A 278 2.43 -20.79 -16.39
C HIS A 278 2.61 -20.59 -14.89
N ILE A 279 3.66 -19.85 -14.47
CA ILE A 279 3.93 -19.59 -13.06
C ILE A 279 2.85 -18.66 -12.52
N LEU A 280 2.55 -17.58 -13.24
CA LEU A 280 1.44 -16.68 -12.88
C LEU A 280 0.13 -17.46 -12.75
N ARG A 281 -0.19 -18.31 -13.72
CA ARG A 281 -1.41 -19.10 -13.70
C ARG A 281 -1.50 -20.03 -12.48
N GLN A 282 -0.44 -20.75 -12.18
CA GLN A 282 -0.38 -21.61 -11.00
C GLN A 282 -0.54 -20.81 -9.70
N ASN A 283 0.12 -19.67 -9.59
CA ASN A 283 0.01 -18.80 -8.42
C ASN A 283 -1.40 -18.24 -8.27
N VAL A 284 -1.97 -17.66 -9.31
CA VAL A 284 -3.30 -17.03 -9.26
C VAL A 284 -4.38 -18.03 -8.86
N PHE A 285 -4.38 -19.22 -9.46
CA PHE A 285 -5.40 -20.26 -9.24
C PHE A 285 -5.03 -21.26 -8.15
N TYR A 286 -3.97 -21.03 -7.40
CA TYR A 286 -3.48 -21.98 -6.39
C TYR A 286 -4.59 -22.44 -5.42
N LEU A 287 -5.38 -21.51 -4.89
CA LEU A 287 -6.49 -21.84 -3.98
C LEU A 287 -7.67 -22.47 -4.70
N LYS A 288 -7.95 -22.06 -5.94
CA LYS A 288 -9.03 -22.63 -6.75
C LYS A 288 -8.83 -24.11 -7.04
N ASP A 289 -7.57 -24.53 -7.20
CA ASP A 289 -7.20 -25.88 -7.61
C ASP A 289 -6.91 -26.82 -6.42
N ILE A 290 -7.04 -26.34 -5.17
CA ILE A 290 -6.75 -27.08 -3.96
C ILE A 290 -7.93 -27.01 -2.97
N GLN A 291 -8.07 -28.05 -2.14
CA GLN A 291 -9.05 -28.03 -1.04
C GLN A 291 -8.37 -27.69 0.30
N PRO A 292 -9.11 -27.10 1.28
CA PRO A 292 -8.58 -26.80 2.60
C PRO A 292 -7.89 -27.98 3.27
N ILE A 293 -8.49 -29.17 3.16
CA ILE A 293 -7.94 -30.40 3.74
C ILE A 293 -6.60 -30.79 3.15
N ASP A 294 -6.39 -30.56 1.84
CA ASP A 294 -5.12 -30.88 1.17
C ASP A 294 -4.00 -29.94 1.64
N MET A 295 -4.34 -28.70 1.96
CA MET A 295 -3.37 -27.76 2.56
C MET A 295 -2.94 -28.21 3.96
N VAL A 296 -3.90 -28.67 4.78
CA VAL A 296 -3.60 -29.22 6.12
C VAL A 296 -2.76 -30.50 6.00
N ASN A 297 -3.07 -31.38 5.07
CA ASN A 297 -2.28 -32.60 4.81
C ASN A 297 -0.83 -32.25 4.37
N LYS A 298 -0.65 -31.26 3.50
CA LYS A 298 0.70 -30.77 3.11
C LYS A 298 1.46 -30.21 4.32
N PHE A 299 0.79 -29.40 5.15
CA PHE A 299 1.39 -28.89 6.38
C PHE A 299 1.81 -30.01 7.32
N ILE A 300 0.94 -30.99 7.58
CA ILE A 300 1.26 -32.13 8.42
C ILE A 300 2.49 -32.87 7.88
N ASN A 301 2.53 -33.18 6.59
CA ASN A 301 3.62 -33.95 5.97
C ASN A 301 4.95 -33.19 5.93
N GLU A 302 4.93 -31.86 5.76
CA GLU A 302 6.15 -31.06 5.63
C GLU A 302 6.70 -30.55 6.97
N TYR A 303 5.84 -30.34 7.97
CA TYR A 303 6.22 -29.65 9.22
C TYR A 303 6.10 -30.50 10.48
N LEU A 304 5.36 -31.61 10.42
CA LEU A 304 5.09 -32.43 11.61
C LEU A 304 5.63 -33.86 11.40
N HIS A 305 6.21 -34.41 12.47
CA HIS A 305 6.69 -35.79 12.52
C HIS A 305 6.01 -36.54 13.67
N ILE A 306 5.48 -37.71 13.38
CA ILE A 306 4.87 -38.58 14.39
C ILE A 306 5.98 -39.46 14.96
N ASN A 307 6.19 -39.44 16.27
CA ASN A 307 7.13 -40.33 16.95
C ASN A 307 6.54 -41.73 17.02
N SER A 308 6.99 -42.61 16.12
CA SER A 308 6.53 -44.00 16.01
C SER A 308 6.88 -44.88 17.24
N SER A 309 7.60 -44.36 18.21
CA SER A 309 7.89 -45.07 19.48
C SER A 309 6.82 -44.91 20.57
N SER A 310 5.74 -44.13 20.33
CA SER A 310 4.67 -43.92 21.31
C SER A 310 3.34 -44.49 20.85
N THR A 311 3.26 -45.81 20.70
CA THR A 311 1.99 -46.50 20.43
C THR A 311 0.99 -46.48 21.62
N ASN A 312 1.30 -45.76 22.71
CA ASN A 312 0.39 -45.53 23.84
C ASN A 312 0.57 -44.13 24.42
N ALA A 313 0.04 -43.09 23.76
CA ALA A 313 0.05 -41.70 24.27
C ALA A 313 -0.65 -41.57 25.66
N LYS A 314 -1.59 -42.44 25.97
CA LYS A 314 -2.26 -42.48 27.29
C LYS A 314 -1.38 -43.01 28.41
N THR A 315 -0.35 -43.81 28.14
CA THR A 315 0.53 -44.42 29.15
C THR A 315 1.69 -43.48 29.56
N ILE A 316 2.03 -42.48 28.73
CA ILE A 316 3.11 -41.52 29.04
C ILE A 316 2.66 -40.49 30.08
N LEU A 317 1.39 -40.07 30.07
CA LEU A 317 0.85 -39.12 31.06
C LEU A 317 0.79 -39.67 32.48
N THR A 318 0.56 -40.96 32.62
CA THR A 318 0.53 -41.62 33.97
C THR A 318 1.92 -41.78 34.55
N ASN A 319 2.96 -41.92 33.75
CA ASN A 319 4.33 -42.10 34.24
C ASN A 319 5.04 -40.77 34.61
N GLN A 320 4.62 -39.63 34.08
CA GLN A 320 5.21 -38.32 34.46
C GLN A 320 4.62 -37.74 35.75
N LEU A 321 3.43 -38.18 36.17
CA LEU A 321 2.80 -37.76 37.44
C LEU A 321 3.31 -38.51 38.71
N PHE A 322 4.08 -39.60 38.56
CA PHE A 322 4.52 -40.45 39.67
C PHE A 322 6.04 -40.52 39.91
N THR A 323 6.88 -39.79 39.17
CA THR A 323 8.33 -39.77 39.42
C THR A 323 8.82 -38.41 39.90
N ASN A 324 8.34 -38.00 41.08
CA ASN A 324 9.07 -37.13 41.97
C ASN A 324 9.51 -37.97 43.17
N LYS A 325 10.69 -38.60 43.07
CA LYS A 325 11.68 -38.78 44.15
C LYS A 325 12.80 -39.75 43.75
N ASP A 326 13.97 -39.25 44.05
CA ASP A 326 15.23 -39.95 44.32
C ASP A 326 16.15 -40.37 43.15
N ASN A 327 17.26 -39.61 43.12
CA ASN A 327 18.66 -40.05 42.91
C ASN A 327 18.95 -41.10 41.81
N ASP A 328 19.58 -40.65 40.73
CA ASP A 328 20.91 -41.19 40.42
C ASP A 328 21.62 -40.37 39.33
N LYS A 329 22.88 -40.12 39.56
CA LYS A 329 23.84 -39.53 38.66
C LYS A 329 24.21 -40.54 37.56
N ASP A 330 24.49 -39.98 36.40
CA ASP A 330 25.08 -40.62 35.20
C ASP A 330 24.12 -41.27 34.23
N LYS A 331 23.83 -40.49 33.15
CA LYS A 331 24.03 -40.94 31.76
C LYS A 331 23.51 -39.89 30.77
N SER A 332 24.39 -39.50 29.88
CA SER A 332 24.16 -38.96 28.52
C SER A 332 22.84 -38.20 28.31
N SER A 333 22.92 -36.89 28.24
CA SER A 333 21.84 -36.01 27.78
C SER A 333 21.43 -36.34 26.36
N SER A 334 20.56 -37.34 26.19
CA SER A 334 19.68 -37.39 25.03
C SER A 334 18.72 -36.23 25.18
N VAL A 335 18.81 -35.24 24.32
CA VAL A 335 17.82 -34.19 24.15
C VAL A 335 16.46 -34.85 24.08
N VAL A 336 15.70 -34.81 25.18
CA VAL A 336 14.29 -35.24 25.20
C VAL A 336 13.58 -34.24 24.29
N ARG A 337 13.44 -34.60 23.02
CA ARG A 337 12.64 -33.80 22.07
C ARG A 337 11.26 -33.64 22.68
N ALA A 338 10.82 -32.40 22.85
CA ALA A 338 9.50 -32.11 23.37
C ALA A 338 8.47 -32.82 22.48
N THR A 339 7.84 -33.84 23.05
CA THR A 339 6.84 -34.67 22.37
C THR A 339 5.44 -34.04 22.43
N GLN A 340 5.37 -32.74 22.71
CA GLN A 340 4.13 -32.01 22.87
C GLN A 340 4.18 -30.68 22.10
N ILE A 341 3.16 -30.43 21.29
CA ILE A 341 2.97 -29.15 20.60
C ILE A 341 1.70 -28.49 21.11
N THR A 342 1.85 -27.34 21.78
CA THR A 342 0.70 -26.53 22.20
C THR A 342 0.00 -25.90 20.99
N TRP A 343 -1.28 -25.56 21.10
CA TRP A 343 -2.02 -24.92 20.03
C TRP A 343 -1.37 -23.62 19.57
N LYS A 344 -0.80 -22.80 20.46
CA LYS A 344 -0.07 -21.58 20.10
C LYS A 344 1.16 -21.87 19.23
N ASN A 345 1.90 -22.91 19.54
CA ASN A 345 3.06 -23.34 18.73
C ASN A 345 2.61 -23.92 17.37
N MET A 346 1.50 -24.67 17.34
CA MET A 346 0.93 -25.19 16.10
C MET A 346 0.51 -24.05 15.15
N GLN A 347 -0.13 -23.01 15.68
CA GLN A 347 -0.48 -21.81 14.91
C GLN A 347 0.76 -21.11 14.33
N TYR A 348 1.83 -21.03 15.12
CA TYR A 348 3.08 -20.43 14.66
C TYR A 348 3.75 -21.25 13.56
N LEU A 349 3.75 -22.58 13.68
CA LEU A 349 4.23 -23.48 12.61
C LEU A 349 3.39 -23.34 11.34
N TRP A 350 2.08 -23.23 11.46
CA TRP A 350 1.18 -22.97 10.34
C TRP A 350 1.51 -21.63 9.67
N LYS A 351 1.71 -20.56 10.45
CA LYS A 351 2.15 -19.27 9.92
C LYS A 351 3.47 -19.41 9.16
N LYS A 352 4.47 -20.10 9.73
CA LYS A 352 5.74 -20.37 9.04
C LYS A 352 5.57 -21.16 7.74
N PHE A 353 4.69 -22.14 7.73
CA PHE A 353 4.36 -22.91 6.53
C PHE A 353 3.77 -22.00 5.44
N LEU A 354 2.84 -21.12 5.80
CA LEU A 354 2.25 -20.17 4.85
C LEU A 354 3.31 -19.17 4.33
N ASP A 355 4.14 -18.62 5.23
CA ASP A 355 5.22 -17.69 4.86
C ASP A 355 6.23 -18.35 3.90
N ALA A 356 6.59 -19.62 4.13
CA ALA A 356 7.49 -20.38 3.25
C ALA A 356 6.88 -20.64 1.85
N LYS A 357 5.56 -20.69 1.75
CA LYS A 357 4.83 -20.81 0.48
C LYS A 357 4.45 -19.45 -0.12
N GLU A 358 4.84 -18.35 0.54
CA GLU A 358 4.43 -16.98 0.17
C GLU A 358 2.91 -16.80 0.08
N LEU A 359 2.17 -17.49 0.95
CA LEU A 359 0.72 -17.46 1.00
C LEU A 359 0.24 -16.51 2.11
N PRO A 360 -0.82 -15.74 1.86
CA PRO A 360 -1.50 -14.99 2.93
C PRO A 360 -2.22 -15.95 3.88
N ASN A 361 -2.83 -15.42 4.93
CA ASN A 361 -3.67 -16.25 5.82
C ASN A 361 -4.94 -16.71 5.07
N ILE A 362 -4.90 -17.93 4.56
CA ILE A 362 -5.90 -18.55 3.68
C ILE A 362 -6.94 -19.41 4.40
N MET A 363 -6.83 -19.56 5.72
CA MET A 363 -7.73 -20.40 6.50
C MET A 363 -8.00 -19.75 7.86
N PHE A 364 -9.24 -19.85 8.32
CA PHE A 364 -9.60 -19.41 9.66
C PHE A 364 -9.02 -20.36 10.71
N LEU A 365 -8.50 -19.82 11.83
CA LEU A 365 -7.78 -20.61 12.83
C LEU A 365 -8.64 -21.71 13.46
N GLN A 366 -9.95 -21.47 13.64
CA GLN A 366 -10.85 -22.48 14.17
C GLN A 366 -11.06 -23.63 13.17
N THR A 367 -11.20 -23.32 11.89
CA THR A 367 -11.29 -24.33 10.82
C THR A 367 -10.02 -25.15 10.74
N LEU A 368 -8.84 -24.50 10.82
CA LEU A 368 -7.54 -25.18 10.91
C LEU A 368 -7.49 -26.14 12.09
N LYS A 369 -7.92 -25.68 13.28
CA LYS A 369 -7.94 -26.51 14.49
C LYS A 369 -8.81 -27.74 14.30
N ASN A 370 -10.04 -27.54 13.80
CA ASN A 370 -10.98 -28.65 13.58
C ASN A 370 -10.41 -29.68 12.61
N LEU A 371 -9.81 -29.24 11.50
CA LEU A 371 -9.20 -30.13 10.50
C LEU A 371 -7.97 -30.85 11.06
N LEU A 372 -7.14 -30.17 11.86
CA LEU A 372 -5.98 -30.80 12.51
C LEU A 372 -6.41 -31.81 13.57
N VAL A 373 -7.42 -31.49 14.39
CA VAL A 373 -7.98 -32.42 15.39
C VAL A 373 -8.60 -33.63 14.72
N GLU A 374 -9.33 -33.45 13.61
CA GLU A 374 -9.89 -34.56 12.82
C GLU A 374 -8.79 -35.48 12.27
N ARG A 375 -7.69 -34.93 11.76
CA ARG A 375 -6.58 -35.70 11.16
C ARG A 375 -5.65 -36.32 12.19
N LEU A 376 -5.52 -35.70 13.35
CA LEU A 376 -4.61 -36.09 14.42
C LEU A 376 -5.36 -36.44 15.72
N THR A 377 -6.54 -37.03 15.58
CA THR A 377 -7.46 -37.33 16.69
C THR A 377 -6.78 -38.12 17.82
N ASP A 378 -5.95 -39.10 17.48
CA ASP A 378 -5.27 -39.95 18.49
C ASP A 378 -4.17 -39.20 19.27
N PHE A 379 -3.76 -38.04 18.78
CA PHE A 379 -2.68 -37.23 19.34
C PHE A 379 -3.17 -35.98 20.05
N TYR A 380 -4.44 -35.60 19.91
CA TYR A 380 -4.95 -34.37 20.49
C TYR A 380 -5.45 -34.59 21.91
N ASN A 381 -4.99 -33.74 22.84
CA ASN A 381 -5.45 -33.67 24.24
C ASN A 381 -6.24 -32.37 24.43
N GLU A 382 -7.52 -32.52 24.70
CA GLU A 382 -8.46 -31.38 24.88
C GLU A 382 -8.17 -30.59 26.15
N ASP A 383 -7.84 -31.28 27.26
CA ASP A 383 -7.60 -30.61 28.56
C ASP A 383 -6.39 -29.67 28.52
N MET A 384 -5.36 -30.02 27.76
CA MET A 384 -4.12 -29.24 27.64
C MET A 384 -4.06 -28.40 26.36
N ASP A 385 -5.08 -28.46 25.53
CA ASP A 385 -5.10 -27.84 24.19
C ASP A 385 -3.80 -28.05 23.41
N SER A 386 -3.39 -29.30 23.31
CA SER A 386 -2.08 -29.67 22.78
C SER A 386 -2.09 -31.01 22.04
N PHE A 387 -1.12 -31.19 21.15
CA PHE A 387 -0.89 -32.41 20.41
C PHE A 387 0.28 -33.16 21.05
N LEU A 388 0.04 -34.40 21.50
CA LEU A 388 1.00 -35.27 22.18
C LEU A 388 1.58 -36.28 21.19
N GLY A 389 2.87 -36.60 21.33
CA GLY A 389 3.54 -37.57 20.44
C GLY A 389 3.86 -37.05 19.05
N ILE A 390 3.66 -35.77 18.82
CA ILE A 390 4.00 -35.06 17.58
C ILE A 390 5.16 -34.10 17.85
N CYS A 391 6.14 -34.05 16.94
CA CYS A 391 7.25 -33.10 16.99
C CYS A 391 7.39 -32.39 15.65
N SER A 392 8.18 -31.32 15.66
CA SER A 392 8.55 -30.55 14.48
C SER A 392 10.01 -30.14 14.59
N ASP A 393 10.75 -30.21 13.48
CA ASP A 393 12.16 -29.79 13.44
C ASP A 393 12.34 -28.28 13.62
N HIS A 394 11.27 -27.52 13.45
CA HIS A 394 11.28 -26.06 13.63
C HIS A 394 11.05 -25.62 15.09
N LEU A 395 10.56 -26.51 15.96
CA LEU A 395 10.20 -26.16 17.35
C LEU A 395 11.37 -26.01 18.31
N PRO A 396 12.44 -26.84 18.27
CA PRO A 396 13.51 -26.77 19.27
C PRO A 396 14.12 -25.38 19.38
N VAL A 397 14.41 -24.74 18.26
CA VAL A 397 14.98 -23.37 18.19
C VAL A 397 14.01 -22.35 18.78
N ILE A 398 12.72 -22.48 18.47
CA ILE A 398 11.67 -21.60 18.97
C ILE A 398 11.55 -21.73 20.49
N GLN A 399 11.47 -22.96 20.99
CA GLN A 399 11.36 -23.24 22.44
C GLN A 399 12.59 -22.73 23.21
N GLN A 400 13.78 -22.92 22.65
CA GLN A 400 15.03 -22.42 23.21
C GLN A 400 15.03 -20.88 23.30
N PHE A 401 14.58 -20.19 22.27
CA PHE A 401 14.46 -18.73 22.29
C PHE A 401 13.40 -18.26 23.30
N LEU A 402 12.24 -18.92 23.38
CA LEU A 402 11.19 -18.58 24.32
C LEU A 402 11.64 -18.81 25.77
N GLN A 403 12.41 -19.85 26.02
CA GLN A 403 13.01 -20.11 27.33
C GLN A 403 14.03 -19.04 27.71
N PHE A 404 14.95 -18.71 26.80
CA PHE A 404 15.88 -17.59 26.97
C PHE A 404 15.13 -16.32 27.34
N TRP A 405 14.10 -15.97 26.54
CA TRP A 405 13.34 -14.74 26.73
C TRP A 405 12.62 -14.73 28.10
N GLY A 406 11.97 -15.81 28.44
CA GLY A 406 11.24 -15.93 29.72
C GLY A 406 12.16 -15.93 30.96
N GLU A 407 13.40 -16.43 30.83
CA GLU A 407 14.36 -16.46 31.94
C GLU A 407 15.14 -15.14 32.10
N THR A 408 15.36 -14.39 31.00
CA THR A 408 16.35 -13.30 31.00
C THR A 408 15.78 -11.92 30.68
N VAL A 409 14.63 -11.84 30.02
CA VAL A 409 14.04 -10.57 29.58
C VAL A 409 12.81 -10.21 30.40
N SER A 410 12.75 -8.97 30.86
CA SER A 410 11.59 -8.38 31.56
C SER A 410 11.23 -7.03 30.93
N ILE A 411 9.98 -6.61 31.12
CA ILE A 411 9.52 -5.28 30.72
C ILE A 411 10.05 -4.26 31.75
N ASP A 412 10.68 -3.19 31.28
CA ASP A 412 11.14 -2.07 32.09
C ASP A 412 10.94 -0.77 31.33
N ASP A 413 10.04 0.08 31.81
CA ASP A 413 9.71 1.37 31.16
C ASP A 413 10.86 2.39 31.24
N ASN A 414 11.83 2.17 32.10
CA ASN A 414 13.01 3.05 32.26
C ASN A 414 14.15 2.70 31.29
N GLU A 415 14.10 1.54 30.63
CA GLU A 415 15.06 1.16 29.61
C GLU A 415 14.72 1.79 28.26
N ILE A 416 15.76 2.30 27.59
CA ILE A 416 15.56 3.03 26.33
C ILE A 416 15.25 2.05 25.20
N GLU A 417 16.21 1.20 24.87
CA GLU A 417 16.10 0.29 23.72
C GLU A 417 17.18 -0.80 23.74
N PHE A 418 16.87 -1.96 23.14
CA PHE A 418 17.84 -2.98 22.77
C PHE A 418 17.87 -3.12 21.25
N GLU A 419 19.06 -3.19 20.65
CA GLU A 419 19.19 -3.57 19.26
C GLU A 419 18.99 -5.09 19.09
N ILE A 420 18.40 -5.50 17.97
CA ILE A 420 18.20 -6.94 17.70
C ILE A 420 19.50 -7.71 17.73
N GLU A 421 20.58 -7.15 17.17
CA GLU A 421 21.92 -7.76 17.18
C GLU A 421 22.42 -8.03 18.59
N GLU A 422 22.13 -7.15 19.55
CA GLU A 422 22.45 -7.33 20.95
C GLU A 422 21.70 -8.54 21.55
N ILE A 423 20.40 -8.65 21.27
CA ILE A 423 19.59 -9.80 21.71
C ILE A 423 20.11 -11.11 21.11
N ILE A 424 20.55 -11.12 19.85
CA ILE A 424 21.15 -12.30 19.22
C ILE A 424 22.41 -12.74 19.96
N ILE A 425 23.28 -11.79 20.32
CA ILE A 425 24.51 -12.08 21.04
C ILE A 425 24.20 -12.60 22.44
N LEU A 426 23.27 -11.97 23.16
CA LEU A 426 22.84 -12.41 24.48
C LEU A 426 22.20 -13.81 24.45
N PHE A 427 21.38 -14.10 23.43
CA PHE A 427 20.84 -15.43 23.23
C PHE A 427 21.93 -16.48 22.99
N LYS A 428 22.94 -16.19 22.19
CA LYS A 428 24.09 -17.08 21.96
C LYS A 428 24.85 -17.33 23.25
N GLN A 429 25.16 -16.28 24.03
CA GLN A 429 25.84 -16.40 25.32
C GLN A 429 25.03 -17.25 26.32
N TRP A 430 23.68 -17.07 26.33
CA TRP A 430 22.80 -17.88 27.18
C TRP A 430 22.85 -19.36 26.77
N CYS A 431 22.81 -19.67 25.47
CA CYS A 431 22.93 -21.04 24.97
C CYS A 431 24.29 -21.67 25.38
N GLU A 432 25.37 -20.93 25.26
CA GLU A 432 26.72 -21.39 25.67
C GLU A 432 26.79 -21.69 27.18
N THR A 433 26.19 -20.83 28.02
CA THR A 433 26.13 -21.07 29.47
C THR A 433 25.34 -22.30 29.85
N LYS A 434 24.26 -22.59 29.11
CA LYS A 434 23.44 -23.80 29.31
C LYS A 434 24.05 -25.06 28.69
N ARG A 435 25.17 -24.95 27.95
CA ARG A 435 25.78 -26.03 27.15
C ARG A 435 24.84 -26.63 26.11
N GLU A 436 23.92 -25.83 25.60
CA GLU A 436 23.01 -26.22 24.54
C GLU A 436 23.62 -25.97 23.15
N ILE A 437 23.13 -26.69 22.15
CA ILE A 437 23.54 -26.44 20.76
C ILE A 437 23.05 -25.07 20.37
N VAL A 438 23.98 -24.18 20.01
CA VAL A 438 23.65 -22.82 19.58
C VAL A 438 22.90 -22.87 18.27
N SER A 439 21.62 -22.58 18.34
CA SER A 439 20.78 -22.42 17.15
C SER A 439 20.96 -21.03 16.58
N THR A 440 21.26 -20.92 15.29
CA THR A 440 21.40 -19.63 14.62
C THR A 440 20.03 -19.09 14.21
N LEU A 441 19.58 -18.04 14.89
CA LEU A 441 18.45 -17.24 14.47
C LEU A 441 18.97 -15.95 13.82
N ASN A 442 18.35 -15.53 12.73
CA ASN A 442 18.63 -14.24 12.11
C ASN A 442 17.66 -13.16 12.65
N ASP A 443 17.98 -11.89 12.40
CA ASP A 443 17.22 -10.72 12.86
C ASP A 443 15.71 -10.84 12.56
N LYS A 444 15.37 -11.20 11.33
CA LYS A 444 14.00 -11.34 10.88
C LYS A 444 13.24 -12.43 11.64
N GLN A 445 13.90 -13.53 11.95
CA GLN A 445 13.30 -14.63 12.71
C GLN A 445 13.04 -14.24 14.17
N ILE A 446 13.95 -13.51 14.77
CA ILE A 446 13.78 -13.01 16.15
C ILE A 446 12.65 -11.99 16.23
N LEU A 447 12.62 -11.03 15.30
CA LEU A 447 11.51 -10.08 15.21
C LEU A 447 10.15 -10.76 15.05
N ASP A 448 10.09 -11.78 14.19
CA ASP A 448 8.87 -12.55 13.95
C ASP A 448 8.43 -13.32 15.22
N LEU A 449 9.40 -13.91 15.95
CA LEU A 449 9.13 -14.57 17.22
C LEU A 449 8.62 -13.61 18.29
N ILE A 450 9.30 -12.48 18.48
CA ILE A 450 8.89 -11.47 19.46
C ILE A 450 7.50 -10.92 19.12
N SER A 451 7.28 -10.51 17.87
CA SER A 451 5.99 -9.97 17.42
C SER A 451 4.84 -10.97 17.58
N TYR A 452 5.11 -12.26 17.46
CA TYR A 452 4.08 -13.29 17.58
C TYR A 452 3.79 -13.70 19.04
N TYR A 453 4.85 -13.96 19.82
CA TYR A 453 4.69 -14.48 21.19
C TYR A 453 4.50 -13.38 22.23
N TYR A 454 5.00 -12.17 21.94
CA TYR A 454 5.01 -11.00 22.82
C TYR A 454 4.48 -9.74 22.08
N PRO A 455 3.21 -9.73 21.68
CA PRO A 455 2.64 -8.68 20.85
C PRO A 455 2.60 -7.29 21.51
N ASP A 456 2.73 -7.24 22.85
CA ASP A 456 2.72 -6.01 23.64
C ASP A 456 4.07 -5.28 23.63
N ILE A 457 5.12 -5.92 23.12
CA ILE A 457 6.46 -5.32 23.01
C ILE A 457 6.54 -4.43 21.79
N GLU A 458 6.94 -3.18 22.01
CA GLU A 458 7.11 -2.19 20.96
C GLU A 458 8.44 -2.41 20.21
N ILE A 459 8.34 -2.47 18.87
CA ILE A 459 9.50 -2.62 17.99
C ILE A 459 9.53 -1.43 17.04
N GLU A 460 10.62 -0.66 17.08
CA GLU A 460 10.84 0.50 16.21
C GLU A 460 11.77 0.17 15.06
N LYS A 461 11.41 0.65 13.85
CA LYS A 461 12.22 0.55 12.61
C LYS A 461 12.69 -0.87 12.27
N ASP A 462 11.96 -1.90 12.73
CA ASP A 462 12.34 -3.31 12.58
C ASP A 462 13.80 -3.60 13.11
N LYS A 463 14.29 -2.82 14.07
CA LYS A 463 15.65 -2.92 14.59
C LYS A 463 15.75 -2.78 16.11
N PHE A 464 14.93 -1.92 16.70
CA PHE A 464 14.99 -1.58 18.11
C PHE A 464 13.81 -2.17 18.87
N ILE A 465 14.10 -2.83 19.98
CA ILE A 465 13.10 -3.38 20.90
C ILE A 465 13.09 -2.47 22.12
N CYS A 466 11.93 -1.82 22.36
CA CYS A 466 11.80 -0.78 23.38
C CYS A 466 11.30 -1.34 24.71
N LYS A 467 11.63 -0.69 25.82
CA LYS A 467 11.10 -0.94 27.16
C LYS A 467 11.32 -2.37 27.67
N ILE A 468 12.46 -2.93 27.36
CA ILE A 468 12.88 -4.23 27.90
C ILE A 468 14.22 -4.13 28.62
N LYS A 469 14.39 -4.94 29.66
CA LYS A 469 15.64 -5.17 30.38
C LYS A 469 16.05 -6.63 30.27
N CYS A 470 17.33 -6.88 30.07
CA CYS A 470 17.88 -8.23 30.06
C CYS A 470 18.82 -8.41 31.25
N CYS A 471 18.58 -9.43 32.08
CA CYS A 471 19.38 -9.69 33.28
C CYS A 471 20.83 -10.10 32.96
N LEU A 472 21.15 -10.49 31.71
CA LEU A 472 22.49 -10.87 31.29
C LEU A 472 23.39 -9.65 30.99
N TRP A 473 22.81 -8.49 30.79
CA TRP A 473 23.55 -7.28 30.46
C TRP A 473 22.81 -6.02 30.90
N ASP A 474 23.38 -5.33 31.87
CA ASP A 474 22.91 -4.03 32.33
C ASP A 474 23.75 -2.93 31.66
N LYS A 475 23.21 -2.31 30.61
CA LYS A 475 23.89 -1.28 29.83
C LYS A 475 24.19 -0.02 30.64
N GLN A 476 23.29 0.33 31.53
CA GLN A 476 23.37 1.54 32.35
C GLN A 476 24.52 1.41 33.35
N ILE A 477 24.61 0.26 34.04
CA ILE A 477 25.72 -0.03 34.96
C ILE A 477 27.07 0.00 34.23
N ASP A 478 27.14 -0.61 33.04
CA ASP A 478 28.41 -0.63 32.28
C ASP A 478 28.82 0.80 31.89
N ILE A 479 27.91 1.64 31.43
CA ILE A 479 28.21 3.04 31.11
C ILE A 479 28.65 3.78 32.37
N GLN A 480 27.95 3.59 33.50
CA GLN A 480 28.25 4.29 34.74
C GLN A 480 29.61 3.93 35.29
N VAL A 481 29.96 2.63 35.29
CA VAL A 481 31.30 2.16 35.68
C VAL A 481 32.39 2.78 34.82
N ALA A 482 32.19 2.88 33.51
CA ALA A 482 33.18 3.51 32.63
C ALA A 482 33.28 5.03 32.84
N LEU A 483 32.16 5.70 33.12
CA LEU A 483 32.13 7.14 33.44
C LEU A 483 32.83 7.43 34.77
N ASP A 484 32.60 6.64 35.80
CA ASP A 484 33.25 6.78 37.10
C ASP A 484 34.76 6.59 36.95
N ASN A 485 35.19 5.58 36.18
CA ASN A 485 36.60 5.38 35.88
C ASN A 485 37.21 6.52 35.04
N LEU A 486 36.47 7.06 34.08
CA LEU A 486 36.87 8.25 33.32
C LEU A 486 37.05 9.44 34.25
N LYS A 487 36.10 9.68 35.17
CA LYS A 487 36.11 10.74 36.16
C LYS A 487 37.33 10.65 37.05
N ASP A 488 37.63 9.45 37.58
CA ASP A 488 38.80 9.21 38.42
C ASP A 488 40.10 9.40 37.64
N THR A 489 40.20 8.95 36.42
CA THR A 489 41.37 9.12 35.55
C THR A 489 41.65 10.59 35.27
N LEU A 490 40.59 11.38 35.02
CA LEU A 490 40.71 12.82 34.79
C LEU A 490 41.05 13.57 36.05
N ARG A 491 40.52 13.19 37.23
CA ARG A 491 40.87 13.75 38.52
C ARG A 491 42.36 13.52 38.83
N LEU A 492 42.87 12.31 38.63
CA LEU A 492 44.26 11.99 38.82
C LEU A 492 45.19 12.84 37.93
N LYS A 493 44.85 13.01 36.65
CA LYS A 493 45.58 13.91 35.74
C LYS A 493 45.54 15.35 36.22
N TYR A 494 44.40 15.85 36.63
CA TYR A 494 44.24 17.20 37.16
C TYR A 494 45.13 17.43 38.40
N TYR A 495 45.18 16.48 39.34
CA TYR A 495 46.01 16.58 40.54
C TYR A 495 47.52 16.41 40.24
N THR A 496 47.91 15.62 39.26
CA THR A 496 49.32 15.47 38.88
C THR A 496 49.82 16.68 38.11
N GLU A 497 49.05 17.28 37.23
CA GLU A 497 49.43 18.52 36.53
C GLU A 497 49.50 19.72 37.48
N ASN A 498 48.64 19.85 38.49
CA ASN A 498 48.67 20.93 39.48
C ASN A 498 49.74 20.77 40.58
N ASN A 499 50.21 19.56 40.85
CA ASN A 499 51.29 19.34 41.79
C ASN A 499 52.71 19.67 41.25
N PHE A 500 52.85 19.89 39.94
CA PHE A 500 54.12 20.35 39.34
C PHE A 500 54.24 21.87 39.29
N VAL A 501 53.22 22.65 39.67
CA VAL A 501 53.31 24.11 39.85
C VAL A 501 53.37 24.42 41.34
N SER A 502 54.48 24.13 41.93
CA SER A 502 54.80 24.58 43.29
C SER A 502 55.19 26.05 43.26
N ASN A 503 54.57 26.83 44.12
CA ASN A 503 54.94 28.13 44.58
C ASN A 503 55.13 29.26 43.55
N TYR A 504 54.07 29.90 43.18
CA TYR A 504 53.90 31.35 43.16
C TYR A 504 52.59 31.68 42.42
N GLU A 505 51.85 32.56 43.10
CA GLU A 505 50.63 33.21 42.57
C GLU A 505 49.30 32.44 42.63
N ARG A 506 48.68 32.52 43.82
CA ARG A 506 47.22 32.56 43.93
C ARG A 506 46.72 33.82 43.24
N ILE A 507 46.38 33.74 41.98
CA ILE A 507 45.53 34.70 41.31
C ILE A 507 44.47 33.92 40.57
N SER A 508 43.23 34.23 40.96
CA SER A 508 41.99 33.81 40.35
C SER A 508 42.02 33.92 38.83
N SER A 509 42.21 32.84 38.13
CA SER A 509 41.80 32.69 36.77
C SER A 509 40.96 31.40 36.67
N PRO A 510 39.78 31.44 36.00
CA PRO A 510 38.99 30.24 35.82
C PRO A 510 39.86 29.25 35.07
N VAL A 511 39.98 28.05 35.62
CA VAL A 511 40.59 26.89 34.99
C VAL A 511 40.10 26.82 33.55
N ASP A 512 41.06 26.73 32.62
CA ASP A 512 40.79 26.54 31.22
C ASP A 512 39.97 25.25 31.09
N GLY A 513 38.61 25.43 31.13
CA GLY A 513 37.65 24.35 31.26
C GLY A 513 37.61 23.56 29.94
N ARG A 514 38.45 22.56 29.82
CA ARG A 514 38.31 21.59 28.72
C ARG A 514 37.10 20.74 29.00
N ASN A 515 35.98 21.17 28.45
CA ASN A 515 34.79 20.33 28.36
C ASN A 515 35.13 19.03 27.63
N ILE A 516 34.58 17.92 28.10
CA ILE A 516 34.81 16.60 27.49
C ILE A 516 33.77 16.44 26.39
N SER A 517 34.19 16.14 25.18
CA SER A 517 33.24 15.76 24.12
C SER A 517 32.55 14.45 24.50
N ILE A 518 31.23 14.36 24.32
CA ILE A 518 30.46 13.11 24.49
C ILE A 518 31.07 12.00 23.61
N TYR A 519 31.60 12.37 22.45
CA TYR A 519 32.32 11.44 21.57
C TYR A 519 33.60 10.89 22.21
N ASP A 520 34.36 11.70 22.92
CA ASP A 520 35.59 11.24 23.61
C ASP A 520 35.25 10.36 24.82
N ALA A 521 34.15 10.67 25.53
CA ALA A 521 33.63 9.82 26.59
C ALA A 521 33.19 8.45 26.03
N TYR A 522 32.52 8.43 24.88
CA TYR A 522 32.17 7.19 24.19
C TYR A 522 33.38 6.38 23.74
N ASN A 523 34.38 7.04 23.16
CA ASN A 523 35.64 6.38 22.79
C ASN A 523 36.35 5.79 23.99
N TYR A 524 36.33 6.48 25.15
CA TYR A 524 36.84 5.96 26.39
C TYR A 524 36.09 4.71 26.84
N TYR A 525 34.74 4.77 26.84
CA TYR A 525 33.88 3.64 27.16
C TYR A 525 34.23 2.42 26.27
N CYS A 526 34.30 2.62 24.96
CA CYS A 526 34.66 1.54 24.03
C CYS A 526 36.04 0.93 24.35
N LYS A 527 37.06 1.76 24.63
CA LYS A 527 38.41 1.27 25.00
C LYS A 527 38.43 0.54 26.33
N PHE A 528 37.69 1.04 27.31
CA PHE A 528 37.60 0.45 28.64
C PHE A 528 37.06 -0.99 28.57
N PHE A 529 35.98 -1.21 27.84
CA PHE A 529 35.37 -2.53 27.68
C PHE A 529 36.03 -3.41 26.62
N SER A 530 36.65 -2.84 25.56
CA SER A 530 37.39 -3.63 24.56
C SER A 530 38.58 -4.39 25.17
N SER A 531 39.10 -3.92 26.29
CA SER A 531 40.16 -4.63 27.04
C SER A 531 39.66 -5.87 27.80
N MET A 532 38.34 -6.02 27.96
CA MET A 532 37.66 -7.12 28.64
C MET A 532 37.08 -8.08 27.62
N ASN A 533 37.75 -9.19 27.35
CA ASN A 533 37.30 -10.18 26.36
C ASN A 533 35.84 -10.62 26.58
N GLY A 534 35.01 -10.46 25.56
CA GLY A 534 33.64 -10.98 25.50
C GLY A 534 32.54 -10.05 26.02
N LYS A 535 32.84 -8.80 26.42
CA LYS A 535 31.79 -7.83 26.78
C LYS A 535 31.19 -7.14 25.56
N LEU A 536 29.88 -6.95 25.63
CA LEU A 536 29.12 -6.17 24.65
C LEU A 536 29.40 -4.66 24.84
N ILE A 537 29.32 -3.91 23.76
CA ILE A 537 29.49 -2.45 23.75
C ILE A 537 28.19 -1.85 23.25
N VAL A 538 27.63 -0.88 24.00
CA VAL A 538 26.40 -0.19 23.56
C VAL A 538 26.66 0.64 22.33
N SER A 539 25.60 0.84 21.53
CA SER A 539 25.68 1.73 20.37
C SER A 539 25.95 3.17 20.80
N LYS A 540 26.57 3.93 19.91
CA LYS A 540 26.83 5.36 20.15
C LYS A 540 25.53 6.14 20.43
N SER A 541 24.47 5.81 19.71
CA SER A 541 23.16 6.47 19.87
C SER A 541 22.57 6.23 21.26
N TYR A 542 22.65 4.99 21.76
CA TYR A 542 22.21 4.66 23.12
C TYR A 542 23.04 5.40 24.17
N PHE A 543 24.37 5.39 24.02
CA PHE A 543 25.27 6.08 24.94
C PHE A 543 25.00 7.57 25.01
N GLU A 544 24.81 8.24 23.86
CA GLU A 544 24.51 9.66 23.80
C GLU A 544 23.17 10.00 24.48
N LYS A 545 22.11 9.22 24.21
CA LYS A 545 20.82 9.40 24.84
C LYS A 545 20.91 9.27 26.37
N TYR A 546 21.57 8.23 26.85
CA TYR A 546 21.72 7.95 28.26
C TYR A 546 22.54 9.02 28.99
N ILE A 547 23.64 9.49 28.40
CA ILE A 547 24.45 10.58 28.93
C ILE A 547 23.66 11.87 29.03
N MET A 548 22.87 12.19 28.02
CA MET A 548 22.02 13.39 28.03
C MET A 548 20.96 13.35 29.13
N GLU A 549 20.48 12.17 29.49
CA GLU A 549 19.51 11.97 30.56
C GLU A 549 20.16 12.07 31.95
N ILE A 550 21.22 11.34 32.19
CA ILE A 550 21.85 11.26 33.52
C ILE A 550 22.69 12.52 33.87
N LEU A 551 23.34 13.10 32.89
CA LEU A 551 24.19 14.27 33.09
C LEU A 551 23.54 15.55 32.59
N CYS A 552 22.20 15.63 32.57
CA CYS A 552 21.46 16.77 32.02
C CYS A 552 21.95 18.13 32.56
N ASP A 553 22.30 18.21 33.84
CA ASP A 553 22.76 19.44 34.50
C ASP A 553 24.22 19.84 34.11
N TYR A 554 24.98 18.92 33.53
CA TYR A 554 26.36 19.10 33.13
C TYR A 554 26.58 19.12 31.62
N ILE A 555 25.53 19.00 30.80
CA ILE A 555 25.63 18.99 29.34
C ILE A 555 25.62 20.40 28.77
N ILE A 556 26.62 20.70 27.93
CA ILE A 556 26.74 21.97 27.20
C ILE A 556 26.53 21.71 25.72
N ASP A 557 25.63 22.48 25.08
CA ASP A 557 25.31 22.44 23.63
C ASP A 557 25.01 21.03 23.09
N SER A 558 24.48 20.11 23.93
CA SER A 558 24.20 18.70 23.58
C SER A 558 25.40 17.95 22.98
N LYS A 559 26.65 18.42 23.24
CA LYS A 559 27.89 17.85 22.68
C LYS A 559 28.99 17.68 23.67
N TYR A 560 29.00 18.42 24.76
CA TYR A 560 30.09 18.46 25.72
C TYR A 560 29.57 18.24 27.14
N ILE A 561 30.37 17.54 27.95
CA ILE A 561 30.17 17.41 29.39
C ILE A 561 31.04 18.48 30.06
N SER A 562 30.46 19.28 30.94
CA SER A 562 31.11 20.35 31.67
C SER A 562 32.23 19.80 32.55
N SER A 563 33.34 20.56 32.69
CA SER A 563 34.39 20.27 33.65
C SER A 563 33.89 20.22 35.10
N ASP A 564 32.79 20.86 35.42
CA ASP A 564 32.19 20.83 36.78
C ASP A 564 31.79 19.42 37.19
N TRP A 565 31.36 18.57 36.22
CA TRP A 565 31.07 17.18 36.46
C TRP A 565 32.28 16.39 37.01
N ILE A 566 33.52 16.77 36.67
CA ILE A 566 34.72 16.12 37.14
C ILE A 566 35.01 16.51 38.58
N ILE A 567 34.69 17.74 38.96
CA ILE A 567 35.04 18.33 40.25
C ILE A 567 34.07 17.89 41.35
N TYR A 568 32.78 17.90 41.05
CA TYR A 568 31.72 17.50 41.95
C TYR A 568 31.25 16.05 41.69
#